data_f6c0eae1a6672a734774e864f7af8263
#
_entry.id   f6c0eae1a6672a734774e864f7af8263
#
_cell.length_a   1.000
_cell.length_b   1.000
_cell.length_c   1.000
_cell.angle_alpha   90.00
_cell.angle_beta   90.00
_cell.angle_gamma   90.00
#
_symmetry.space_group_name_H-M   'P 1'
#
loop_
_entity.id
_entity.type
_entity.pdbx_description
1 polymer ?
#
loop_
_entity_poly.entity_id
_entity_poly.type
_entity_poly.pdbx_seq_one_letter_code
_entity_poly.pdbx_strand_id
1 'polypeptide(L)'
;EWGFTPENQIGELRSAALPMSLNRQPHYTNGFVIVGDAGGMVSPFNGEGIAPAMKAGRYAAEAMAQALARTHRAGIDRAMSAYPQRIRDEYGGYYQLGRIFVRLIENPRIMRLCTTYGLPIPRLMTLVHKLLSDGFERQGGDFDDRLITTLSKMVPSA
;
A
#
# COMPACT_ATOMS: atom_id res chain seq x y z
N GLU A 1 -18.63 -25.22 -17.29
CA GLU A 1 -19.24 -24.54 -16.13
C GLU A 1 -18.51 -24.99 -14.88
N TRP A 2 -18.21 -24.03 -13.95
CA TRP A 2 -17.39 -24.29 -12.76
C TRP A 2 -18.17 -24.92 -11.60
N GLY A 3 -19.44 -25.30 -11.81
CA GLY A 3 -20.28 -25.93 -10.80
C GLY A 3 -20.69 -25.04 -9.62
N PHE A 4 -20.50 -23.74 -9.73
CA PHE A 4 -20.99 -22.79 -8.72
C PHE A 4 -22.47 -22.53 -8.94
N THR A 5 -23.30 -23.06 -8.05
CA THR A 5 -24.75 -22.89 -8.08
C THR A 5 -25.24 -22.33 -6.74
N PRO A 6 -26.42 -21.71 -6.67
CA PRO A 6 -26.98 -21.24 -5.41
C PRO A 6 -27.05 -22.32 -4.32
N GLU A 7 -27.24 -23.59 -4.72
CA GLU A 7 -27.34 -24.74 -3.80
C GLU A 7 -25.97 -25.06 -3.16
N ASN A 8 -24.85 -24.68 -3.83
CA ASN A 8 -23.49 -24.91 -3.32
C ASN A 8 -23.00 -23.75 -2.43
N GLN A 9 -23.79 -22.69 -2.29
CA GLN A 9 -23.44 -21.54 -1.46
C GLN A 9 -23.50 -21.91 0.01
N ILE A 10 -22.40 -21.69 0.73
CA ILE A 10 -22.31 -21.86 2.18
C ILE A 10 -22.37 -20.47 2.84
N GLY A 11 -23.50 -20.19 3.49
CA GLY A 11 -23.73 -18.93 4.19
C GLY A 11 -24.15 -17.77 3.27
N GLU A 12 -24.26 -16.58 3.84
CA GLU A 12 -24.67 -15.37 3.11
C GLU A 12 -23.50 -14.73 2.37
N LEU A 13 -23.78 -14.10 1.24
CA LEU A 13 -22.79 -13.28 0.53
C LEU A 13 -22.44 -12.06 1.40
N ARG A 14 -21.17 -11.91 1.73
CA ARG A 14 -20.66 -10.78 2.50
C ARG A 14 -19.70 -9.95 1.64
N SER A 15 -19.84 -8.65 1.73
CA SER A 15 -18.94 -7.71 1.06
C SER A 15 -18.58 -6.56 2.00
N ALA A 16 -17.37 -6.00 1.82
CA ALA A 16 -16.92 -4.82 2.53
C ALA A 16 -16.03 -3.98 1.62
N ALA A 17 -16.03 -2.66 1.84
CA ALA A 17 -15.09 -1.78 1.16
C ALA A 17 -13.67 -2.06 1.68
N LEU A 18 -12.73 -2.25 0.75
CA LEU A 18 -11.33 -2.47 1.08
C LEU A 18 -10.63 -1.12 1.33
N PRO A 19 -10.13 -0.85 2.55
CA PRO A 19 -9.45 0.40 2.85
C PRO A 19 -8.03 0.39 2.26
N MET A 20 -7.72 1.36 1.40
CA MET A 20 -6.47 1.45 0.65
C MET A 20 -5.74 2.76 0.90
N SER A 21 -4.46 2.81 0.52
CA SER A 21 -3.66 4.05 0.41
C SER A 21 -3.49 4.79 1.73
N LEU A 22 -3.38 4.09 2.84
CA LEU A 22 -3.23 4.65 4.19
C LEU A 22 -4.37 5.61 4.58
N ASN A 23 -5.60 5.34 4.11
CA ASN A 23 -6.76 6.19 4.35
C ASN A 23 -7.36 6.08 5.76
N ARG A 24 -6.80 5.24 6.62
CA ARG A 24 -7.20 5.05 8.02
C ARG A 24 -6.09 5.53 8.95
N GLN A 25 -6.26 6.71 9.52
CA GLN A 25 -5.31 7.33 10.43
C GLN A 25 -6.02 7.82 11.69
N PRO A 26 -5.28 7.97 12.81
CA PRO A 26 -3.84 7.71 13.00
C PRO A 26 -3.51 6.23 13.17
N HIS A 27 -2.32 5.78 12.73
CA HIS A 27 -1.86 4.40 12.91
C HIS A 27 -1.38 4.10 14.35
N TYR A 28 -1.12 5.12 15.14
CA TYR A 28 -0.86 5.03 16.58
C TYR A 28 -1.49 6.21 17.31
N THR A 29 -2.15 5.92 18.42
CA THR A 29 -2.65 6.93 19.36
C THR A 29 -2.88 6.32 20.75
N ASN A 30 -2.42 7.00 21.79
CA ASN A 30 -2.72 6.66 23.19
C ASN A 30 -2.53 5.16 23.57
N GLY A 31 -1.47 4.53 23.06
CA GLY A 31 -1.19 3.12 23.31
C GLY A 31 -1.93 2.15 22.38
N PHE A 32 -2.72 2.64 21.44
CA PHE A 32 -3.43 1.84 20.44
C PHE A 32 -2.69 1.89 19.11
N VAL A 33 -2.43 0.71 18.51
CA VAL A 33 -1.74 0.54 17.22
C VAL A 33 -2.66 -0.14 16.23
N ILE A 34 -2.69 0.38 15.01
CA ILE A 34 -3.45 -0.22 13.90
C ILE A 34 -2.46 -0.71 12.84
N VAL A 35 -2.66 -1.95 12.37
CA VAL A 35 -1.83 -2.59 11.34
C VAL A 35 -2.69 -3.19 10.23
N GLY A 36 -2.10 -3.40 9.06
CA GLY A 36 -2.76 -4.06 7.94
C GLY A 36 -3.99 -3.31 7.42
N ASP A 37 -5.00 -4.05 7.00
CA ASP A 37 -6.22 -3.51 6.40
C ASP A 37 -6.97 -2.54 7.32
N ALA A 38 -6.96 -2.78 8.63
CA ALA A 38 -7.53 -1.86 9.60
C ALA A 38 -6.89 -0.46 9.53
N GLY A 39 -5.60 -0.37 9.15
CA GLY A 39 -4.86 0.87 8.91
C GLY A 39 -4.95 1.39 7.47
N GLY A 40 -5.73 0.76 6.62
CA GLY A 40 -5.81 1.13 5.21
C GLY A 40 -4.53 0.84 4.42
N MET A 41 -3.78 -0.19 4.82
CA MET A 41 -2.46 -0.50 4.27
C MET A 41 -2.49 -1.36 3.01
N VAL A 42 -3.62 -1.42 2.35
CA VAL A 42 -3.77 -2.13 1.07
C VAL A 42 -3.25 -1.27 -0.07
N SER A 43 -2.49 -1.90 -0.96
CA SER A 43 -1.94 -1.24 -2.15
C SER A 43 -3.06 -0.76 -3.08
N PRO A 44 -3.05 0.52 -3.48
CA PRO A 44 -4.05 1.04 -4.42
C PRO A 44 -3.83 0.55 -5.86
N PHE A 45 -2.68 -0.04 -6.18
CA PHE A 45 -2.38 -0.51 -7.53
C PHE A 45 -3.03 -1.85 -7.86
N ASN A 46 -3.01 -2.79 -6.92
CA ASN A 46 -3.40 -4.18 -7.16
C ASN A 46 -4.31 -4.79 -6.08
N GLY A 47 -4.62 -4.03 -5.01
CA GLY A 47 -5.42 -4.53 -3.89
C GLY A 47 -4.65 -5.50 -2.98
N GLU A 48 -3.33 -5.60 -3.11
CA GLU A 48 -2.49 -6.45 -2.27
C GLU A 48 -2.32 -5.83 -0.88
N GLY A 49 -2.59 -6.59 0.17
CA GLY A 49 -2.51 -6.15 1.56
C GLY A 49 -1.65 -7.04 2.44
N ILE A 50 -1.28 -8.25 1.99
CA ILE A 50 -0.59 -9.24 2.83
C ILE A 50 0.83 -8.77 3.16
N ALA A 51 1.66 -8.45 2.17
CA ALA A 51 3.03 -8.01 2.39
C ALA A 51 3.11 -6.68 3.16
N PRO A 52 2.29 -5.65 2.86
CA PRO A 52 2.19 -4.45 3.68
C PRO A 52 1.78 -4.74 5.13
N ALA A 53 0.80 -5.63 5.37
CA ALA A 53 0.37 -5.99 6.71
C ALA A 53 1.48 -6.68 7.51
N MET A 54 2.21 -7.63 6.91
CA MET A 54 3.35 -8.30 7.53
C MET A 54 4.47 -7.31 7.88
N LYS A 55 4.80 -6.40 6.97
CA LYS A 55 5.83 -5.38 7.19
C LYS A 55 5.40 -4.38 8.28
N ALA A 56 4.14 -3.95 8.27
CA ALA A 56 3.57 -3.09 9.30
C ALA A 56 3.58 -3.75 10.68
N GLY A 57 3.23 -5.04 10.76
CA GLY A 57 3.32 -5.84 11.97
C GLY A 57 4.74 -5.88 12.54
N ARG A 58 5.74 -6.07 11.68
CA ARG A 58 7.15 -6.02 12.09
C ARG A 58 7.54 -4.64 12.63
N TYR A 59 7.21 -3.56 11.93
CA TYR A 59 7.52 -2.20 12.38
C TYR A 59 6.83 -1.85 13.70
N ALA A 60 5.57 -2.28 13.88
CA ALA A 60 4.85 -2.12 15.13
C ALA A 60 5.53 -2.89 16.27
N ALA A 61 5.93 -4.14 16.06
CA ALA A 61 6.65 -4.95 17.04
C ALA A 61 7.99 -4.34 17.45
N GLU A 62 8.78 -3.84 16.49
CA GLU A 62 10.04 -3.15 16.74
C GLU A 62 9.84 -1.87 17.58
N ALA A 63 8.80 -1.08 17.27
CA ALA A 63 8.45 0.11 18.04
C ALA A 63 7.98 -0.24 19.46
N MET A 64 7.16 -1.31 19.62
CA MET A 64 6.72 -1.81 20.92
C MET A 64 7.90 -2.30 21.77
N ALA A 65 8.83 -3.04 21.19
CA ALA A 65 10.02 -3.50 21.91
C ALA A 65 10.85 -2.33 22.46
N GLN A 66 11.00 -1.27 21.67
CA GLN A 66 11.65 -0.04 22.10
C GLN A 66 10.85 0.70 23.17
N ALA A 67 9.52 0.71 23.06
CA ALA A 67 8.64 1.35 24.03
C ALA A 67 8.66 0.63 25.40
N LEU A 68 8.68 -0.71 25.41
CA LEU A 68 8.76 -1.52 26.64
C LEU A 68 10.07 -1.29 27.43
N ALA A 69 11.13 -0.85 26.77
CA ALA A 69 12.37 -0.47 27.44
C ALA A 69 12.32 0.93 28.09
N ARG A 70 11.17 1.62 28.04
CA ARG A 70 10.99 2.96 28.61
C ARG A 70 10.12 2.90 29.85
N THR A 71 10.49 3.72 30.84
CA THR A 71 9.76 3.79 32.14
C THR A 71 8.74 4.94 32.18
N HIS A 72 8.88 5.94 31.31
CA HIS A 72 8.03 7.13 31.29
C HIS A 72 7.09 7.14 30.07
N ARG A 73 5.83 7.53 30.28
CA ARG A 73 4.83 7.59 29.22
C ARG A 73 5.27 8.37 28.00
N ALA A 74 5.87 9.54 28.18
CA ALA A 74 6.39 10.35 27.07
C ALA A 74 7.48 9.63 26.24
N GLY A 75 8.30 8.79 26.88
CA GLY A 75 9.29 7.96 26.21
C GLY A 75 8.66 6.82 25.42
N ILE A 76 7.62 6.20 25.99
CA ILE A 76 6.81 5.17 25.33
C ILE A 76 6.14 5.75 24.10
N ASP A 77 5.43 6.86 24.22
CA ASP A 77 4.72 7.50 23.11
C ASP A 77 5.67 7.95 21.99
N ARG A 78 6.87 8.45 22.36
CA ARG A 78 7.92 8.80 21.38
C ARG A 78 8.44 7.57 20.63
N ALA A 79 8.67 6.45 21.30
CA ALA A 79 9.10 5.21 20.67
C ALA A 79 8.01 4.67 19.73
N MET A 80 6.75 4.69 20.18
CA MET A 80 5.62 4.22 19.38
C MET A 80 5.32 5.12 18.18
N SER A 81 5.54 6.43 18.25
CA SER A 81 5.34 7.35 17.10
C SER A 81 6.33 7.14 15.96
N ALA A 82 7.42 6.39 16.18
CA ALA A 82 8.29 5.96 15.09
C ALA A 82 7.60 5.00 14.10
N TYR A 83 6.62 4.22 14.56
CA TYR A 83 5.88 3.28 13.71
C TYR A 83 5.10 3.96 12.58
N PRO A 84 4.17 4.91 12.83
CA PRO A 84 3.47 5.58 11.75
C PRO A 84 4.40 6.38 10.84
N GLN A 85 5.52 6.88 11.34
CA GLN A 85 6.53 7.53 10.50
C GLN A 85 7.15 6.55 9.50
N ARG A 86 7.59 5.38 9.98
CA ARG A 86 8.15 4.33 9.09
C ARG A 86 7.16 3.86 8.03
N ILE A 87 5.87 3.75 8.37
CA ILE A 87 4.82 3.40 7.40
C ILE A 87 4.70 4.48 6.32
N ARG A 88 4.70 5.77 6.70
CA ARG A 88 4.67 6.88 5.73
C ARG A 88 5.91 6.91 4.84
N ASP A 89 7.08 6.71 5.42
CA ASP A 89 8.36 6.72 4.69
C ASP A 89 8.44 5.57 3.68
N GLU A 90 7.90 4.40 4.05
CA GLU A 90 7.91 3.20 3.20
C GLU A 90 6.87 3.26 2.09
N TYR A 91 5.63 3.63 2.41
CA TYR A 91 4.49 3.49 1.52
C TYR A 91 3.86 4.80 1.07
N GLY A 92 4.07 5.91 1.80
CA GLY A 92 3.32 7.14 1.58
C GLY A 92 3.40 7.67 0.15
N GLY A 93 4.60 7.84 -0.39
CA GLY A 93 4.79 8.31 -1.76
C GLY A 93 4.30 7.32 -2.82
N TYR A 94 4.60 6.03 -2.63
CA TYR A 94 4.16 4.98 -3.55
C TYR A 94 2.63 4.85 -3.60
N TYR A 95 1.97 4.87 -2.45
CA TYR A 95 0.51 4.79 -2.39
C TYR A 95 -0.17 6.07 -2.91
N GLN A 96 0.46 7.22 -2.74
CA GLN A 96 -0.03 8.46 -3.35
C GLN A 96 0.06 8.41 -4.88
N LEU A 97 1.17 7.89 -5.40
CA LEU A 97 1.31 7.64 -6.84
C LEU A 97 0.21 6.68 -7.34
N GLY A 98 -0.08 5.63 -6.58
CA GLY A 98 -1.17 4.70 -6.89
C GLY A 98 -2.55 5.37 -6.94
N ARG A 99 -2.84 6.27 -6.01
CA ARG A 99 -4.09 7.06 -6.04
C ARG A 99 -4.23 7.90 -7.31
N ILE A 100 -3.13 8.50 -7.76
CA ILE A 100 -3.12 9.26 -9.02
C ILE A 100 -3.35 8.32 -10.20
N PHE A 101 -2.64 7.19 -10.21
CA PHE A 101 -2.77 6.17 -11.27
C PHE A 101 -4.22 5.66 -11.39
N VAL A 102 -4.84 5.29 -10.28
CA VAL A 102 -6.25 4.82 -10.25
C VAL A 102 -7.18 5.89 -10.84
N ARG A 103 -7.06 7.15 -10.41
CA ARG A 103 -7.87 8.25 -10.96
C ARG A 103 -7.69 8.43 -12.47
N LEU A 104 -6.48 8.19 -12.99
CA LEU A 104 -6.23 8.28 -14.42
C LEU A 104 -6.91 7.14 -15.19
N ILE A 105 -6.77 5.90 -14.72
CA ILE A 105 -7.36 4.73 -15.39
C ILE A 105 -8.89 4.64 -15.26
N GLU A 106 -9.49 5.28 -14.25
CA GLU A 106 -10.93 5.44 -14.12
C GLU A 106 -11.54 6.24 -15.28
N ASN A 107 -10.72 7.06 -15.98
CA ASN A 107 -11.19 7.80 -17.14
C ASN A 107 -11.21 6.89 -18.39
N PRO A 108 -12.38 6.59 -18.99
CA PRO A 108 -12.47 5.66 -20.12
C PRO A 108 -11.68 6.10 -21.36
N ARG A 109 -11.48 7.41 -21.54
CA ARG A 109 -10.70 7.95 -22.67
C ARG A 109 -9.21 7.67 -22.48
N ILE A 110 -8.70 7.89 -21.28
CA ILE A 110 -7.31 7.60 -20.92
C ILE A 110 -7.08 6.09 -21.00
N MET A 111 -7.98 5.29 -20.43
CA MET A 111 -7.88 3.83 -20.49
C MET A 111 -7.86 3.31 -21.91
N ARG A 112 -8.71 3.84 -22.81
CA ARG A 112 -8.69 3.48 -24.24
C ARG A 112 -7.37 3.86 -24.91
N LEU A 113 -6.83 5.05 -24.62
CA LEU A 113 -5.53 5.48 -25.13
C LEU A 113 -4.41 4.53 -24.67
N CYS A 114 -4.38 4.21 -23.36
CA CYS A 114 -3.39 3.29 -22.79
C CYS A 114 -3.49 1.89 -23.40
N THR A 115 -4.70 1.36 -23.58
CA THR A 115 -4.88 0.02 -24.16
C THR A 115 -4.55 -0.02 -25.65
N THR A 116 -4.89 1.03 -26.40
CA THR A 116 -4.64 1.06 -27.85
C THR A 116 -3.16 1.28 -28.20
N TYR A 117 -2.50 2.18 -27.50
CA TYR A 117 -1.12 2.59 -27.84
C TYR A 117 -0.08 2.12 -26.81
N GLY A 118 -0.46 1.89 -25.57
CA GLY A 118 0.45 1.47 -24.51
C GLY A 118 0.74 -0.03 -24.50
N LEU A 119 -0.29 -0.86 -24.63
CA LEU A 119 -0.14 -2.32 -24.60
C LEU A 119 0.87 -2.87 -25.60
N PRO A 120 0.98 -2.33 -26.84
CA PRO A 120 1.96 -2.81 -27.81
C PRO A 120 3.41 -2.47 -27.47
N ILE A 121 3.68 -1.66 -26.44
CA ILE A 121 5.04 -1.22 -26.07
C ILE A 121 5.57 -2.11 -24.92
N PRO A 122 6.45 -3.10 -25.19
CA PRO A 122 6.88 -4.06 -24.15
C PRO A 122 7.57 -3.39 -22.96
N ARG A 123 8.41 -2.38 -23.19
CA ARG A 123 9.09 -1.65 -22.10
C ARG A 123 8.13 -0.93 -21.18
N LEU A 124 7.09 -0.29 -21.73
CA LEU A 124 6.05 0.36 -20.95
C LEU A 124 5.30 -0.68 -20.11
N MET A 125 5.00 -1.83 -20.68
CA MET A 125 4.30 -2.91 -19.96
C MET A 125 5.16 -3.51 -18.85
N THR A 126 6.48 -3.63 -19.04
CA THR A 126 7.39 -4.05 -17.96
C THR A 126 7.36 -3.06 -16.79
N LEU A 127 7.43 -1.75 -17.08
CA LEU A 127 7.34 -0.70 -16.07
C LEU A 127 5.99 -0.75 -15.32
N VAL A 128 4.89 -0.87 -16.06
CA VAL A 128 3.53 -0.98 -15.48
C VAL A 128 3.42 -2.24 -14.62
N HIS A 129 3.94 -3.38 -15.09
CA HIS A 129 3.95 -4.61 -14.31
C HIS A 129 4.73 -4.47 -13.00
N LYS A 130 5.94 -3.89 -13.04
CA LYS A 130 6.73 -3.62 -11.84
C LYS A 130 5.98 -2.71 -10.85
N LEU A 131 5.34 -1.67 -11.38
CA LEU A 131 4.56 -0.72 -10.59
C LEU A 131 3.34 -1.40 -9.92
N LEU A 132 2.62 -2.24 -10.67
CA LEU A 132 1.43 -2.92 -10.17
C LEU A 132 1.77 -4.05 -9.20
N SER A 133 2.89 -4.74 -9.38
CA SER A 133 3.28 -5.89 -8.54
C SER A 133 4.07 -5.51 -7.28
N ASP A 134 4.35 -4.21 -7.04
CA ASP A 134 5.33 -3.74 -6.03
C ASP A 134 6.70 -4.47 -6.17
N GLY A 135 6.99 -4.93 -7.40
CA GLY A 135 8.18 -5.72 -7.74
C GLY A 135 9.41 -4.89 -8.07
N PHE A 136 9.52 -3.66 -7.54
CA PHE A 136 10.66 -2.78 -7.76
C PHE A 136 11.52 -2.63 -6.50
N GLU A 137 12.83 -2.49 -6.70
CA GLU A 137 13.78 -2.22 -5.62
C GLU A 137 13.82 -0.73 -5.26
N ARG A 138 13.48 -0.40 -4.02
CA ARG A 138 13.50 0.99 -3.52
C ARG A 138 14.91 1.56 -3.33
N GLN A 139 15.91 0.70 -3.24
CA GLN A 139 17.32 1.07 -3.11
C GLN A 139 18.16 0.23 -4.06
N GLY A 140 18.75 0.88 -5.05
CA GLY A 140 19.62 0.21 -6.02
C GLY A 140 18.96 -0.03 -7.35
N GLY A 141 18.38 -1.10 -7.65
CA GLY A 141 17.60 -1.46 -8.81
C GLY A 141 18.01 -0.98 -10.21
N ASP A 142 17.29 -1.39 -11.22
CA ASP A 142 17.46 -0.93 -12.60
C ASP A 142 16.87 0.48 -12.87
N PHE A 143 16.87 0.89 -14.13
CA PHE A 143 16.33 2.21 -14.53
C PHE A 143 14.85 2.37 -14.16
N ASP A 144 14.04 1.32 -14.33
CA ASP A 144 12.62 1.35 -14.04
C ASP A 144 12.37 1.51 -12.54
N ASP A 145 13.17 0.84 -11.69
CA ASP A 145 13.11 0.93 -10.23
C ASP A 145 13.44 2.34 -9.74
N ARG A 146 14.47 2.96 -10.34
CA ARG A 146 14.85 4.36 -10.05
C ARG A 146 13.78 5.34 -10.50
N LEU A 147 13.14 5.10 -11.64
CA LEU A 147 12.06 5.94 -12.16
C LEU A 147 10.84 5.88 -11.21
N ILE A 148 10.38 4.68 -10.82
CA ILE A 148 9.27 4.50 -9.89
C ILE A 148 9.59 5.15 -8.55
N THR A 149 10.78 4.93 -8.01
CA THR A 149 11.22 5.53 -6.74
C THR A 149 11.25 7.07 -6.81
N THR A 150 11.73 7.62 -7.93
CA THR A 150 11.78 9.08 -8.13
C THR A 150 10.36 9.66 -8.22
N LEU A 151 9.49 9.06 -9.02
CA LEU A 151 8.09 9.48 -9.12
C LEU A 151 7.38 9.42 -7.77
N SER A 152 7.61 8.36 -6.99
CA SER A 152 7.03 8.23 -5.64
C SER A 152 7.52 9.32 -4.67
N LYS A 153 8.76 9.81 -4.82
CA LYS A 153 9.32 10.90 -4.00
C LYS A 153 8.86 12.28 -4.42
N MET A 154 8.49 12.47 -5.68
CA MET A 154 7.99 13.75 -6.22
C MET A 154 6.56 14.04 -5.79
N VAL A 155 5.82 13.01 -5.41
CA VAL A 155 4.43 13.15 -4.95
C VAL A 155 4.43 13.34 -3.44
N PRO A 156 3.81 14.41 -2.91
CA PRO A 156 3.74 14.63 -1.45
C PRO A 156 3.09 13.43 -0.76
N SER A 157 3.75 12.92 0.29
CA SER A 157 3.15 11.89 1.14
C SER A 157 1.94 12.47 1.87
N ALA A 158 0.82 11.76 1.86
CA ALA A 158 -0.39 12.14 2.56
C ALA A 158 -0.26 11.94 4.09
#